data_5a07d5b49d0ac4639ace1b18b22aaa69
#
_entry.id   5a07d5b49d0ac4639ace1b18b22aaa69
#
_cell.length_a   1.000
_cell.length_b   1.000
_cell.length_c   1.000
_cell.angle_alpha   90.00
_cell.angle_beta   90.00
_cell.angle_gamma   90.00
#
_symmetry.space_group_name_H-M   'P 1'
#
loop_
_entity.id
_entity.type
_entity.pdbx_description
1 polymer ?
#
loop_
_entity_poly.entity_id
_entity_poly.type
_entity_poly.pdbx_seq_one_letter_code
_entity_poly.pdbx_strand_id
1 'polypeptide(L)'
;MELLLPHHQDQVGESPLWSTAEQALYWVDIEGHALRRLRWADRQLMSWTTPEQLACIALHASGGLIAGMDTGIFHLQPADDGTLACTLISAVQHPQAGMRFNDGRCDRQGRFWAGTMVRDMSLAQPAGGLYRQDARGLSTPLIEGLVTQNGLAFSPDGATMYLSDSHPLSLIHI
;
A
#
# COMPACT_ATOMS: atom_id res chain seq x y z
N MET A 1 2.87 -1.39 -28.20
CA MET A 1 3.02 -1.58 -26.74
C MET A 1 3.19 -3.05 -26.51
N GLU A 2 4.29 -3.46 -25.92
CA GLU A 2 4.54 -4.86 -25.58
C GLU A 2 4.00 -5.13 -24.16
N LEU A 3 3.25 -6.23 -24.01
CA LEU A 3 2.77 -6.66 -22.69
C LEU A 3 3.83 -7.58 -22.09
N LEU A 4 4.33 -7.23 -20.91
CA LEU A 4 5.34 -8.02 -20.20
C LEU A 4 4.78 -9.35 -19.68
N LEU A 5 3.50 -9.38 -19.33
CA LEU A 5 2.79 -10.52 -18.76
C LEU A 5 1.44 -10.72 -19.46
N PRO A 6 1.41 -11.18 -20.74
CA PRO A 6 0.20 -11.18 -21.57
C PRO A 6 -0.91 -12.10 -21.06
N HIS A 7 -0.60 -13.04 -20.17
CA HIS A 7 -1.55 -14.02 -19.63
C HIS A 7 -1.84 -13.83 -18.13
N HIS A 8 -1.27 -12.77 -17.52
CA HIS A 8 -1.50 -12.46 -16.12
C HIS A 8 -2.57 -11.40 -15.98
N GLN A 9 -3.50 -11.62 -15.06
CA GLN A 9 -4.55 -10.67 -14.70
C GLN A 9 -4.73 -10.66 -13.19
N ASP A 10 -4.69 -9.47 -12.61
CA ASP A 10 -5.09 -9.23 -11.23
C ASP A 10 -6.55 -8.77 -11.19
N GLN A 11 -7.21 -8.99 -10.06
CA GLN A 11 -8.57 -8.47 -9.84
C GLN A 11 -8.51 -6.95 -9.61
N VAL A 12 -7.63 -6.49 -8.72
CA VAL A 12 -7.34 -5.07 -8.48
C VAL A 12 -5.83 -4.91 -8.26
N GLY A 13 -5.10 -4.73 -9.37
CA GLY A 13 -3.66 -4.52 -9.38
C GLY A 13 -3.30 -3.09 -9.00
N GLU A 14 -2.51 -2.89 -7.92
CA GLU A 14 -2.22 -1.57 -7.35
C GLU A 14 -0.79 -1.48 -6.77
N SER A 15 -0.41 -0.28 -6.32
CA SER A 15 0.82 -0.01 -5.57
C SER A 15 2.10 -0.55 -6.25
N PRO A 16 2.37 -0.22 -7.53
CA PRO A 16 3.59 -0.67 -8.20
C PRO A 16 4.84 -0.05 -7.55
N LEU A 17 5.83 -0.90 -7.27
CA LEU A 17 7.05 -0.56 -6.54
C LEU A 17 8.27 -1.21 -7.20
N TRP A 18 9.23 -0.41 -7.62
CA TRP A 18 10.49 -0.91 -8.16
C TRP A 18 11.54 -1.08 -7.05
N SER A 19 12.08 -2.30 -6.91
CA SER A 19 13.23 -2.59 -6.07
C SER A 19 14.50 -2.53 -6.91
N THR A 20 15.29 -1.47 -6.73
CA THR A 20 16.57 -1.33 -7.42
C THR A 20 17.59 -2.39 -6.97
N ALA A 21 17.57 -2.77 -5.69
CA ALA A 21 18.48 -3.77 -5.14
C ALA A 21 18.22 -5.17 -5.73
N GLU A 22 16.95 -5.52 -5.91
CA GLU A 22 16.54 -6.84 -6.44
C GLU A 22 16.33 -6.85 -7.94
N GLN A 23 16.35 -5.67 -8.61
CA GLN A 23 15.99 -5.51 -10.01
C GLN A 23 14.63 -6.17 -10.30
N ALA A 24 13.64 -5.86 -9.48
CA ALA A 24 12.31 -6.46 -9.52
C ALA A 24 11.20 -5.43 -9.35
N LEU A 25 10.09 -5.64 -10.03
CA LEU A 25 8.85 -4.91 -9.83
C LEU A 25 7.97 -5.68 -8.87
N TYR A 26 7.57 -5.02 -7.79
CA TYR A 26 6.54 -5.48 -6.88
C TYR A 26 5.22 -4.77 -7.16
N TRP A 27 4.10 -5.44 -6.89
CA TRP A 27 2.77 -4.82 -6.82
C TRP A 27 1.83 -5.70 -6.00
N VAL A 28 0.64 -5.22 -5.75
CA VAL A 28 -0.39 -5.93 -5.00
C VAL A 28 -1.57 -6.27 -5.90
N ASP A 29 -2.26 -7.35 -5.60
CA ASP A 29 -3.63 -7.62 -6.05
C ASP A 29 -4.52 -7.59 -4.82
N ILE A 30 -5.20 -6.45 -4.62
CA ILE A 30 -5.96 -6.20 -3.39
C ILE A 30 -7.05 -7.25 -3.19
N GLU A 31 -7.90 -7.42 -4.20
CA GLU A 31 -9.04 -8.36 -4.14
C GLU A 31 -8.59 -9.82 -4.29
N GLY A 32 -7.44 -10.04 -4.94
CA GLY A 32 -6.81 -11.36 -5.06
C GLY A 32 -6.00 -11.76 -3.82
N HIS A 33 -5.91 -10.92 -2.80
CA HIS A 33 -5.13 -11.15 -1.58
C HIS A 33 -3.71 -11.61 -1.89
N ALA A 34 -2.99 -10.85 -2.73
CA ALA A 34 -1.69 -11.30 -3.18
C ALA A 34 -0.66 -10.18 -3.29
N LEU A 35 0.58 -10.53 -2.91
CA LEU A 35 1.79 -9.82 -3.29
C LEU A 35 2.35 -10.47 -4.57
N ARG A 36 2.78 -9.65 -5.53
CA ARG A 36 3.41 -10.06 -6.77
C ARG A 36 4.82 -9.50 -6.87
N ARG A 37 5.72 -10.27 -7.50
CA ARG A 37 7.06 -9.83 -7.86
C ARG A 37 7.42 -10.33 -9.25
N LEU A 38 7.79 -9.42 -10.15
CA LEU A 38 8.38 -9.73 -11.43
C LEU A 38 9.87 -9.40 -11.40
N ARG A 39 10.72 -10.41 -11.42
CA ARG A 39 12.17 -10.23 -11.57
C ARG A 39 12.50 -9.84 -13.00
N TRP A 40 13.24 -8.74 -13.16
CA TRP A 40 13.46 -8.17 -14.49
C TRP A 40 14.33 -9.03 -15.38
N ALA A 41 15.35 -9.70 -14.84
CA ALA A 41 16.38 -10.41 -15.59
C ALA A 41 15.83 -11.59 -16.40
N ASP A 42 14.93 -12.36 -15.84
CA ASP A 42 14.39 -13.60 -16.43
C ASP A 42 12.87 -13.62 -16.56
N ARG A 43 12.21 -12.50 -16.24
CA ARG A 43 10.76 -12.34 -16.27
C ARG A 43 10.00 -13.34 -15.37
N GLN A 44 10.68 -13.88 -14.36
CA GLN A 44 10.02 -14.78 -13.41
C GLN A 44 9.02 -14.01 -12.58
N LEU A 45 7.75 -14.39 -12.67
CA LEU A 45 6.67 -13.92 -11.82
C LEU A 45 6.55 -14.84 -10.60
N MET A 46 6.58 -14.25 -9.42
CA MET A 46 6.25 -14.90 -8.15
C MET A 46 5.02 -14.26 -7.52
N SER A 47 4.29 -15.07 -6.77
CA SER A 47 3.06 -14.67 -6.09
C SER A 47 3.00 -15.27 -4.71
N TRP A 48 2.64 -14.45 -3.71
CA TRP A 48 2.42 -14.86 -2.33
C TRP A 48 1.01 -14.46 -1.91
N THR A 49 0.28 -15.41 -1.31
CA THR A 49 -1.03 -15.11 -0.71
C THR A 49 -0.84 -14.38 0.61
N THR A 50 -1.65 -13.35 0.82
CA THR A 50 -1.67 -12.57 2.07
C THR A 50 -2.86 -12.96 2.93
N PRO A 51 -2.77 -12.86 4.27
CA PRO A 51 -3.85 -13.27 5.18
C PRO A 51 -5.09 -12.38 5.10
N GLU A 52 -4.93 -11.16 4.62
CA GLU A 52 -5.98 -10.17 4.46
C GLU A 52 -5.68 -9.29 3.23
N GLN A 53 -6.57 -8.37 2.85
CA GLN A 53 -6.36 -7.51 1.68
C GLN A 53 -5.08 -6.69 1.86
N LEU A 54 -4.16 -6.82 0.91
CA LEU A 54 -2.92 -6.05 0.84
C LEU A 54 -3.14 -4.87 -0.09
N ALA A 55 -3.17 -3.67 0.45
CA ALA A 55 -3.57 -2.48 -0.30
C ALA A 55 -2.40 -1.67 -0.86
N CYS A 56 -1.34 -1.49 -0.08
CA CYS A 56 -0.18 -0.70 -0.49
C CYS A 56 1.10 -1.22 0.13
N ILE A 57 2.22 -0.97 -0.55
CA ILE A 57 3.55 -1.43 -0.15
C ILE A 57 4.62 -0.35 -0.38
N ALA A 58 5.68 -0.42 0.43
CA ALA A 58 6.94 0.29 0.17
C ALA A 58 8.13 -0.59 0.62
N LEU A 59 9.35 -0.25 0.18
CA LEU A 59 10.55 -0.96 0.64
C LEU A 59 10.79 -0.68 2.12
N HIS A 60 11.08 -1.73 2.90
CA HIS A 60 11.43 -1.60 4.29
C HIS A 60 12.95 -1.51 4.48
N ALA A 61 13.43 -0.65 5.38
CA ALA A 61 14.86 -0.38 5.57
C ALA A 61 15.67 -1.62 6.02
N SER A 62 15.06 -2.57 6.74
CA SER A 62 15.70 -3.82 7.15
C SER A 62 15.52 -4.98 6.15
N GLY A 63 15.09 -4.67 4.93
CA GLY A 63 14.73 -5.66 3.90
C GLY A 63 13.26 -6.03 3.93
N GLY A 64 12.76 -6.61 2.83
CA GLY A 64 11.35 -6.85 2.64
C GLY A 64 10.54 -5.57 2.40
N LEU A 65 9.26 -5.61 2.76
CA LEU A 65 8.30 -4.55 2.46
C LEU A 65 7.55 -4.13 3.73
N ILE A 66 7.26 -2.83 3.85
CA ILE A 66 6.22 -2.33 4.75
C ILE A 66 4.92 -2.26 3.97
N ALA A 67 3.81 -2.61 4.59
CA ALA A 67 2.53 -2.81 3.93
C ALA A 67 1.36 -2.30 4.75
N GLY A 68 0.39 -1.66 4.07
CA GLY A 68 -0.92 -1.36 4.63
C GLY A 68 -1.92 -2.46 4.25
N MET A 69 -2.54 -3.07 5.25
CA MET A 69 -3.52 -4.13 5.10
C MET A 69 -4.84 -3.77 5.81
N ASP A 70 -5.74 -4.74 6.02
CA ASP A 70 -7.03 -4.46 6.65
C ASP A 70 -6.89 -3.99 8.09
N THR A 71 -6.09 -4.70 8.87
CA THR A 71 -6.05 -4.54 10.33
C THR A 71 -4.89 -3.69 10.82
N GLY A 72 -3.98 -3.28 9.92
CA GLY A 72 -2.83 -2.47 10.34
C GLY A 72 -1.71 -2.36 9.32
N ILE A 73 -0.56 -1.98 9.85
CA ILE A 73 0.70 -1.90 9.11
C ILE A 73 1.53 -3.14 9.43
N PHE A 74 2.03 -3.79 8.39
CA PHE A 74 2.77 -5.05 8.47
C PHE A 74 4.17 -4.93 7.88
N HIS A 75 5.07 -5.76 8.36
CA HIS A 75 6.33 -6.10 7.70
C HIS A 75 6.16 -7.41 6.95
N LEU A 76 6.39 -7.40 5.65
CA LEU A 76 6.31 -8.57 4.78
C LEU A 76 7.71 -8.98 4.34
N GLN A 77 8.01 -10.26 4.47
CA GLN A 77 9.27 -10.86 4.02
C GLN A 77 8.97 -12.01 3.05
N PRO A 78 8.87 -11.70 1.74
CA PRO A 78 8.67 -12.72 0.72
C PRO A 78 9.97 -13.52 0.50
N ALA A 79 9.86 -14.84 0.45
CA ALA A 79 10.99 -15.74 0.18
C ALA A 79 10.83 -16.44 -1.17
N ASP A 80 11.95 -16.83 -1.79
CA ASP A 80 11.97 -17.48 -3.11
C ASP A 80 11.42 -18.91 -3.10
N ASP A 81 11.23 -19.50 -1.93
CA ASP A 81 10.56 -20.79 -1.76
C ASP A 81 9.02 -20.69 -1.76
N GLY A 82 8.48 -19.49 -1.95
CA GLY A 82 7.04 -19.20 -1.97
C GLY A 82 6.44 -18.91 -0.61
N THR A 83 7.22 -18.90 0.46
CA THR A 83 6.73 -18.48 1.78
C THR A 83 6.69 -16.97 1.93
N LEU A 84 5.74 -16.47 2.72
CA LEU A 84 5.60 -15.06 3.07
C LEU A 84 5.46 -14.93 4.59
N ALA A 85 6.46 -14.35 5.23
CA ALA A 85 6.32 -13.96 6.63
C ALA A 85 5.61 -12.60 6.71
N CYS A 86 4.51 -12.55 7.49
CA CYS A 86 3.72 -11.35 7.74
C CYS A 86 3.76 -11.02 9.22
N THR A 87 4.42 -9.92 9.59
CA THR A 87 4.53 -9.49 10.99
C THR A 87 3.79 -8.17 11.19
N LEU A 88 2.81 -8.13 12.07
CA LEU A 88 2.13 -6.90 12.43
C LEU A 88 3.09 -5.94 13.14
N ILE A 89 3.24 -4.72 12.60
CA ILE A 89 4.02 -3.64 13.21
C ILE A 89 3.11 -2.81 14.12
N SER A 90 1.96 -2.37 13.60
CA SER A 90 1.01 -1.52 14.32
C SER A 90 -0.42 -1.84 13.88
N ALA A 91 -1.30 -2.10 14.84
CA ALA A 91 -2.72 -2.24 14.56
C ALA A 91 -3.37 -0.89 14.32
N VAL A 92 -4.35 -0.82 13.42
CA VAL A 92 -5.21 0.34 13.22
C VAL A 92 -6.55 0.12 13.90
N GLN A 93 -7.08 1.18 14.52
CA GLN A 93 -8.46 1.20 14.98
C GLN A 93 -9.31 1.99 13.99
N HIS A 94 -10.04 1.28 13.16
CA HIS A 94 -10.97 1.90 12.24
C HIS A 94 -12.20 2.44 12.98
N PRO A 95 -12.78 3.58 12.55
CA PRO A 95 -13.97 4.14 13.17
C PRO A 95 -15.21 3.27 12.99
N GLN A 96 -15.19 2.34 12.01
CA GLN A 96 -16.27 1.38 11.75
C GLN A 96 -15.75 0.09 11.13
N ALA A 97 -16.57 -0.95 11.13
CA ALA A 97 -16.26 -2.20 10.43
C ALA A 97 -16.26 -2.03 8.90
N GLY A 98 -15.63 -2.96 8.18
CA GLY A 98 -15.59 -2.96 6.72
C GLY A 98 -14.65 -1.92 6.13
N MET A 99 -13.64 -1.48 6.86
CA MET A 99 -12.59 -0.60 6.38
C MET A 99 -11.28 -1.34 6.14
N ARG A 100 -10.40 -0.72 5.35
CA ARG A 100 -9.04 -1.15 5.06
C ARG A 100 -8.13 0.04 4.78
N PHE A 101 -6.83 -0.19 4.77
CA PHE A 101 -5.93 0.74 4.07
C PHE A 101 -6.18 0.71 2.56
N ASN A 102 -5.77 1.75 1.84
CA ASN A 102 -5.88 1.86 0.38
C ASN A 102 -4.52 2.17 -0.23
N ASP A 103 -4.17 3.43 -0.45
CA ASP A 103 -2.87 3.79 -1.00
C ASP A 103 -1.92 4.27 0.10
N GLY A 104 -0.63 4.08 -0.13
CA GLY A 104 0.40 4.50 0.81
C GLY A 104 1.77 4.59 0.17
N ARG A 105 2.63 5.44 0.77
CA ARG A 105 3.98 5.69 0.28
C ARG A 105 4.91 6.13 1.40
N CYS A 106 6.19 5.81 1.27
CA CYS A 106 7.21 6.41 2.14
C CYS A 106 7.54 7.84 1.71
N ASP A 107 7.69 8.71 2.69
CA ASP A 107 8.30 10.01 2.48
C ASP A 107 9.84 9.94 2.46
N ARG A 108 10.48 11.09 2.26
CA ARG A 108 11.95 11.18 2.17
C ARG A 108 12.67 10.95 3.49
N GLN A 109 11.95 10.97 4.61
CA GLN A 109 12.48 10.64 5.94
C GLN A 109 12.27 9.15 6.28
N GLY A 110 11.73 8.35 5.36
CA GLY A 110 11.47 6.92 5.56
C GLY A 110 10.26 6.62 6.43
N ARG A 111 9.36 7.60 6.63
CA ARG A 111 8.08 7.38 7.32
C ARG A 111 7.06 6.87 6.31
N PHE A 112 6.32 5.83 6.67
CA PHE A 112 5.29 5.28 5.80
C PHE A 112 3.96 5.98 6.07
N TRP A 113 3.36 6.52 5.03
CA TRP A 113 2.06 7.16 5.06
C TRP A 113 1.07 6.29 4.31
N ALA A 114 -0.10 6.08 4.89
CA ALA A 114 -1.15 5.29 4.28
C ALA A 114 -2.53 5.80 4.70
N GLY A 115 -3.44 5.83 3.75
CA GLY A 115 -4.82 6.24 3.99
C GLY A 115 -5.76 5.06 4.04
N THR A 116 -6.89 5.25 4.69
CA THR A 116 -7.94 4.25 4.84
C THR A 116 -9.21 4.65 4.10
N MET A 117 -10.04 3.64 3.80
CA MET A 117 -11.33 3.80 3.15
C MET A 117 -12.33 2.74 3.63
N VAL A 118 -13.62 2.98 3.38
CA VAL A 118 -14.66 1.97 3.48
C VAL A 118 -14.61 1.07 2.23
N ARG A 119 -14.61 -0.25 2.40
CA ARG A 119 -14.52 -1.20 1.27
C ARG A 119 -15.70 -1.08 0.31
N ASP A 120 -16.89 -0.92 0.87
CA ASP A 120 -18.09 -0.71 0.07
C ASP A 120 -18.13 0.75 -0.42
N MET A 121 -17.56 0.97 -1.59
CA MET A 121 -17.50 2.29 -2.21
C MET A 121 -18.88 2.87 -2.57
N SER A 122 -19.92 2.05 -2.66
CA SER A 122 -21.28 2.53 -2.92
C SER A 122 -21.84 3.39 -1.79
N LEU A 123 -21.30 3.22 -0.59
CA LEU A 123 -21.71 3.99 0.59
C LEU A 123 -21.14 5.41 0.58
N ALA A 124 -20.06 5.67 -0.15
CA ALA A 124 -19.39 6.98 -0.26
C ALA A 124 -19.17 7.68 1.10
N GLN A 125 -18.82 6.88 2.13
CA GLN A 125 -18.72 7.39 3.50
C GLN A 125 -17.37 8.07 3.75
N PRO A 126 -17.34 9.31 4.26
CA PRO A 126 -16.13 10.03 4.60
C PRO A 126 -15.56 9.58 5.96
N ALA A 127 -15.34 8.27 6.12
CA ALA A 127 -14.85 7.65 7.34
C ALA A 127 -13.34 7.34 7.29
N GLY A 128 -12.71 7.53 6.12
CA GLY A 128 -11.29 7.31 5.93
C GLY A 128 -10.43 8.40 6.56
N GLY A 129 -9.19 8.04 6.85
CA GLY A 129 -8.18 8.96 7.38
C GLY A 129 -6.80 8.64 6.82
N LEU A 130 -5.89 9.61 6.90
CA LEU A 130 -4.48 9.45 6.59
C LEU A 130 -3.67 9.25 7.87
N TYR A 131 -2.86 8.22 7.89
CA TYR A 131 -2.01 7.84 9.02
C TYR A 131 -0.55 7.89 8.62
N ARG A 132 0.32 8.00 9.63
CA ARG A 132 1.77 7.92 9.46
C ARG A 132 2.35 6.87 10.42
N GLN A 133 3.06 5.90 9.86
CA GLN A 133 3.88 4.95 10.61
C GLN A 133 5.33 5.46 10.65
N ASP A 134 5.89 5.58 11.83
CA ASP A 134 7.31 5.87 12.06
C ASP A 134 7.86 5.02 13.23
N ALA A 135 9.06 5.33 13.72
CA ALA A 135 9.68 4.60 14.83
C ALA A 135 8.91 4.68 16.16
N ARG A 136 7.96 5.61 16.28
CA ARG A 136 7.09 5.77 17.47
C ARG A 136 5.81 4.93 17.38
N GLY A 137 5.54 4.34 16.20
CA GLY A 137 4.32 3.61 15.92
C GLY A 137 3.41 4.31 14.91
N LEU A 138 2.18 3.83 14.81
CA LEU A 138 1.13 4.42 13.97
C LEU A 138 0.52 5.63 14.67
N SER A 139 0.44 6.76 13.97
CA SER A 139 -0.23 7.97 14.48
C SER A 139 -1.74 7.74 14.64
N THR A 140 -2.42 8.62 15.37
CA THR A 140 -3.84 8.89 15.13
C THR A 140 -4.01 9.45 13.73
N PRO A 141 -5.23 9.46 13.14
CA PRO A 141 -5.42 10.04 11.83
C PRO A 141 -4.98 11.51 11.85
N LEU A 142 -4.15 11.87 10.86
CA LEU A 142 -3.62 13.23 10.68
C LEU A 142 -4.50 14.07 9.76
N ILE A 143 -5.26 13.39 8.90
CA ILE A 143 -6.34 13.94 8.08
C ILE A 143 -7.51 12.97 8.25
N GLU A 144 -8.71 13.51 8.37
CA GLU A 144 -9.95 12.75 8.53
C GLU A 144 -10.96 13.13 7.45
N GLY A 145 -12.03 12.36 7.32
CA GLY A 145 -13.12 12.65 6.41
C GLY A 145 -12.86 12.30 4.96
N LEU A 146 -11.87 11.43 4.69
CA LEU A 146 -11.60 10.93 3.36
C LEU A 146 -12.58 9.82 3.00
N VAL A 147 -13.04 9.80 1.74
CA VAL A 147 -13.88 8.72 1.21
C VAL A 147 -13.01 7.60 0.64
N THR A 148 -12.11 7.94 -0.29
CA THR A 148 -11.19 7.00 -0.93
C THR A 148 -9.83 7.67 -1.10
N GLN A 149 -9.02 7.61 -0.05
CA GLN A 149 -7.67 8.16 -0.12
C GLN A 149 -6.85 7.44 -1.20
N ASN A 150 -6.18 8.22 -2.04
CA ASN A 150 -5.38 7.71 -3.16
C ASN A 150 -4.30 8.72 -3.59
N GLY A 151 -3.40 8.31 -4.50
CA GLY A 151 -2.49 9.21 -5.20
C GLY A 151 -1.52 9.96 -4.30
N LEU A 152 -0.95 9.32 -3.27
CA LEU A 152 -0.01 9.94 -2.34
C LEU A 152 1.37 10.16 -2.99
N ALA A 153 1.86 11.39 -2.93
CA ALA A 153 3.19 11.76 -3.43
C ALA A 153 3.84 12.86 -2.58
N PHE A 154 5.16 12.99 -2.70
CA PHE A 154 5.95 14.01 -2.00
C PHE A 154 6.80 14.79 -2.98
N SER A 155 6.94 16.10 -2.74
CA SER A 155 7.84 16.95 -3.51
C SER A 155 9.31 16.48 -3.37
N PRO A 156 10.20 16.83 -4.33
CA PRO A 156 11.60 16.44 -4.27
C PRO A 156 12.35 16.92 -3.03
N ASP A 157 11.97 18.05 -2.46
CA ASP A 157 12.52 18.60 -1.22
C ASP A 157 11.85 18.04 0.05
N GLY A 158 10.77 17.26 -0.10
CA GLY A 158 9.98 16.69 0.99
C GLY A 158 9.16 17.72 1.79
N ALA A 159 9.03 18.94 1.28
CA ALA A 159 8.31 20.02 1.97
C ALA A 159 6.80 19.97 1.72
N THR A 160 6.37 19.33 0.63
CA THR A 160 4.96 19.26 0.24
C THR A 160 4.53 17.82 0.04
N MET A 161 3.39 17.46 0.60
CA MET A 161 2.68 16.22 0.34
C MET A 161 1.48 16.51 -0.59
N TYR A 162 1.29 15.64 -1.57
CA TYR A 162 0.13 15.64 -2.46
C TYR A 162 -0.72 14.42 -2.13
N LEU A 163 -1.99 14.63 -1.93
CA LEU A 163 -2.96 13.62 -1.58
C LEU A 163 -4.22 13.81 -2.42
N SER A 164 -4.75 12.76 -2.99
CA SER A 164 -6.07 12.79 -3.62
C SER A 164 -7.09 11.98 -2.83
N ASP A 165 -8.34 12.42 -2.92
CA ASP A 165 -9.51 11.64 -2.55
C ASP A 165 -10.29 11.35 -3.84
N SER A 166 -10.29 10.09 -4.26
CA SER A 166 -10.77 9.72 -5.59
C SER A 166 -12.28 9.87 -5.76
N HIS A 167 -13.06 9.71 -4.70
CA HIS A 167 -14.51 9.76 -4.80
C HIS A 167 -15.01 11.19 -5.07
N PRO A 168 -14.63 12.23 -4.31
CA PRO A 168 -15.00 13.61 -4.60
C PRO A 168 -14.14 14.23 -5.72
N LEU A 169 -13.20 13.47 -6.33
CA LEU A 169 -12.23 13.96 -7.33
C LEU A 169 -11.46 15.18 -6.84
N SER A 170 -11.10 15.19 -5.56
CA SER A 170 -10.36 16.29 -4.92
C SER A 170 -8.87 15.98 -4.83
N LEU A 171 -8.06 17.03 -4.99
CA LEU A 171 -6.62 17.01 -4.73
C LEU A 171 -6.32 17.96 -3.58
N ILE A 172 -5.67 17.44 -2.56
CA ILE A 172 -5.20 18.20 -1.40
C ILE A 172 -3.67 18.24 -1.45
N HIS A 173 -3.08 19.43 -1.26
CA HIS A 173 -1.63 19.59 -1.06
C HIS A 173 -1.38 20.28 0.29
N ILE A 174 -0.43 19.77 1.03
CA ILE A 174 -0.08 20.22 2.39
C ILE A 174 1.43 20.43 2.49
#